data_1b1061b531abd6e114c97fbd191c862b
#
_entry.id   1b1061b531abd6e114c97fbd191c862b
#
_cell.length_a   1.000
_cell.length_b   1.000
_cell.length_c   1.000
_cell.angle_alpha   90.00
_cell.angle_beta   90.00
_cell.angle_gamma   90.00
#
_symmetry.space_group_name_H-M   'P 1'
#
loop_
_entity.id
_entity.type
_entity.pdbx_description
1 polymer ?
#
loop_
_entity_poly.entity_id
_entity_poly.type
_entity_poly.pdbx_seq_one_letter_code
_entity_poly.pdbx_strand_id
1 'polypeptide(L)'
;MNNKPENILVCVAWPYVNGEPHLGHIAGNNLPADIFARFHRMIGNNVLMVSGSDQHGTPVTIRAKEENTTPKKIAEKYHKVWSDTFKELDFSFDLYTKTGTDNHKETVQNLFNSLNENGFLEEKYSEQPYSEKSEMFLSDRYIEGDCPHCPSRTKGDQCDDCGKDFEPIDLKNLISTIDNSEVTFKSTKHIYLKLPEFQEKLDEWIKSKTYWRSAVKNQSLGFLSNGLIDRAITRDIDWGVEVPVNGYENKRIYVWFEAVIGYLSASIEWSESKNNKIQKKDIWKDWWLNPDSKHFYFQGKDNIPFHTIILPAILIGSGNYNLPYDVVANEYLNFSGRQFSKSKNWAVWVSDFLKEYDSEALRYYLSSIMPESSDSDFTWESFFDSNNNELVATFGNLVNRIQSLIKNNFDNIVPETENLDDVDNKMLLDIKNSFESAGDFLEKRQFRNRLKEIMLSLIHISEPTRQAEIS
;
A
#
# COMPACT_ATOMS: atom_id res chain seq x y z
N MET A 1 12.15 5.23 28.02
CA MET A 1 10.74 5.07 27.63
C MET A 1 10.21 3.74 28.18
N ASN A 2 9.39 3.80 29.25
CA ASN A 2 8.76 2.61 29.85
C ASN A 2 7.27 2.56 29.48
N ASN A 3 6.96 2.71 28.19
CA ASN A 3 5.58 2.55 27.74
C ASN A 3 5.30 1.07 27.48
N LYS A 4 4.12 0.61 27.89
CA LYS A 4 3.62 -0.73 27.54
C LYS A 4 3.67 -0.90 26.01
N PRO A 5 4.17 -2.05 25.51
CA PRO A 5 4.17 -2.30 24.06
C PRO A 5 2.78 -2.07 23.43
N GLU A 6 2.72 -1.30 22.35
CA GLU A 6 1.51 -1.08 21.58
C GLU A 6 1.35 -2.16 20.51
N ASN A 7 0.11 -2.50 20.18
CA ASN A 7 -0.17 -3.35 19.02
C ASN A 7 -0.32 -2.46 17.77
N ILE A 8 0.61 -2.61 16.84
CA ILE A 8 0.69 -1.84 15.61
C ILE A 8 0.41 -2.78 14.43
N LEU A 9 -0.69 -2.54 13.72
CA LEU A 9 -1.00 -3.22 12.46
C LEU A 9 -0.53 -2.34 11.30
N VAL A 10 0.35 -2.87 10.46
CA VAL A 10 0.87 -2.21 9.26
C VAL A 10 0.28 -2.91 8.04
N CYS A 11 -0.63 -2.24 7.38
CA CYS A 11 -1.33 -2.70 6.18
C CYS A 11 -0.73 -2.03 4.95
N VAL A 12 -0.26 -2.82 3.98
CA VAL A 12 0.27 -2.29 2.73
C VAL A 12 -0.70 -2.59 1.60
N ALA A 13 -1.06 -1.57 0.81
CA ALA A 13 -2.04 -1.71 -0.27
C ALA A 13 -1.68 -2.84 -1.24
N TRP A 14 -2.68 -3.64 -1.57
CA TRP A 14 -2.53 -4.84 -2.37
C TRP A 14 -2.41 -4.50 -3.86
N PRO A 15 -1.30 -4.88 -4.54
CA PRO A 15 -1.17 -4.66 -5.97
C PRO A 15 -1.97 -5.67 -6.78
N TYR A 16 -2.50 -5.22 -7.93
CA TYR A 16 -2.92 -6.14 -8.98
C TYR A 16 -1.72 -6.91 -9.53
N VAL A 17 -1.82 -8.23 -9.54
CA VAL A 17 -0.75 -9.11 -10.02
C VAL A 17 -0.92 -9.45 -11.50
N ASN A 18 -0.90 -8.41 -12.34
CA ASN A 18 -0.95 -8.50 -13.80
C ASN A 18 0.40 -8.20 -14.48
N GLY A 19 1.46 -8.00 -13.68
CA GLY A 19 2.82 -7.68 -14.14
C GLY A 19 3.79 -7.56 -12.99
N GLU A 20 5.06 -7.35 -13.32
CA GLU A 20 6.15 -7.17 -12.35
C GLU A 20 6.05 -5.85 -11.58
N PRO A 21 6.66 -5.77 -10.38
CA PRO A 21 6.78 -4.51 -9.66
C PRO A 21 7.82 -3.58 -10.33
N HIS A 22 7.52 -2.29 -10.35
CA HIS A 22 8.46 -1.23 -10.69
C HIS A 22 8.76 -0.34 -9.48
N LEU A 23 9.78 0.50 -9.57
CA LEU A 23 10.26 1.32 -8.44
C LEU A 23 9.16 2.19 -7.82
N GLY A 24 8.17 2.63 -8.62
CA GLY A 24 7.03 3.40 -8.11
C GLY A 24 6.19 2.65 -7.07
N HIS A 25 6.00 1.33 -7.23
CA HIS A 25 5.31 0.54 -6.20
C HIS A 25 6.14 0.44 -4.92
N ILE A 26 7.46 0.34 -5.05
CA ILE A 26 8.35 0.22 -3.90
C ILE A 26 8.36 1.51 -3.08
N ALA A 27 8.58 2.65 -3.74
CA ALA A 27 8.65 3.96 -3.08
C ALA A 27 7.28 4.44 -2.56
N GLY A 28 6.19 4.08 -3.27
CA GLY A 28 4.85 4.58 -2.96
C GLY A 28 4.27 4.04 -1.66
N ASN A 29 4.38 2.75 -1.41
CA ASN A 29 3.73 2.12 -0.25
C ASN A 29 4.57 1.05 0.46
N ASN A 30 5.37 0.25 -0.24
CA ASN A 30 6.04 -0.91 0.38
C ASN A 30 7.22 -0.49 1.26
N LEU A 31 8.11 0.35 0.76
CA LEU A 31 9.29 0.80 1.49
C LEU A 31 8.95 1.64 2.73
N PRO A 32 8.06 2.65 2.67
CA PRO A 32 7.68 3.39 3.87
C PRO A 32 7.04 2.51 4.94
N ALA A 33 6.23 1.53 4.54
CA ALA A 33 5.63 0.59 5.47
C ALA A 33 6.67 -0.29 6.17
N ASP A 34 7.65 -0.82 5.42
CA ASP A 34 8.73 -1.63 5.97
C ASP A 34 9.62 -0.84 6.95
N ILE A 35 9.98 0.39 6.59
CA ILE A 35 10.74 1.28 7.49
C ILE A 35 9.96 1.54 8.79
N PHE A 36 8.66 1.81 8.68
CA PHE A 36 7.79 2.07 9.83
C PHE A 36 7.63 0.82 10.71
N ALA A 37 7.41 -0.35 10.11
CA ALA A 37 7.30 -1.61 10.84
C ALA A 37 8.59 -1.97 11.57
N ARG A 38 9.75 -1.83 10.92
CA ARG A 38 11.07 -2.06 11.53
C ARG A 38 11.33 -1.12 12.71
N PHE A 39 10.99 0.16 12.56
CA PHE A 39 11.12 1.13 13.64
C PHE A 39 10.28 0.74 14.86
N HIS A 40 9.00 0.43 14.68
CA HIS A 40 8.14 0.04 15.79
C HIS A 40 8.58 -1.26 16.47
N ARG A 41 9.10 -2.24 15.71
CA ARG A 41 9.72 -3.44 16.30
C ARG A 41 10.97 -3.11 17.10
N MET A 42 11.82 -2.22 16.58
CA MET A 42 13.06 -1.78 17.25
C MET A 42 12.79 -1.11 18.59
N ILE A 43 11.72 -0.31 18.70
CA ILE A 43 11.33 0.34 19.98
C ILE A 43 10.46 -0.55 20.88
N GLY A 44 10.25 -1.82 20.52
CA GLY A 44 9.62 -2.84 21.37
C GLY A 44 8.11 -2.98 21.23
N ASN A 45 7.47 -2.41 20.21
CA ASN A 45 6.05 -2.59 19.96
C ASN A 45 5.76 -3.96 19.31
N ASN A 46 4.53 -4.47 19.52
CA ASN A 46 4.02 -5.67 18.84
C ASN A 46 3.55 -5.29 17.44
N VAL A 47 4.31 -5.62 16.42
CA VAL A 47 4.01 -5.25 15.04
C VAL A 47 3.54 -6.45 14.26
N LEU A 48 2.43 -6.29 13.53
CA LEU A 48 1.97 -7.21 12.50
C LEU A 48 1.93 -6.46 11.15
N MET A 49 2.83 -6.82 10.24
CA MET A 49 2.90 -6.23 8.89
C MET A 49 2.35 -7.21 7.87
N VAL A 50 1.24 -6.85 7.20
CA VAL A 50 0.56 -7.70 6.24
C VAL A 50 0.32 -7.00 4.90
N SER A 51 0.35 -7.80 3.84
CA SER A 51 -0.08 -7.43 2.50
C SER A 51 -0.41 -8.69 1.70
N GLY A 52 -0.74 -8.50 0.43
CA GLY A 52 -0.97 -9.61 -0.48
C GLY A 52 -1.17 -9.14 -1.92
N SER A 53 -1.34 -10.12 -2.79
CA SER A 53 -1.63 -9.92 -4.20
C SER A 53 -3.13 -9.87 -4.43
N ASP A 54 -3.61 -8.79 -5.04
CA ASP A 54 -4.97 -8.74 -5.57
C ASP A 54 -5.02 -9.55 -6.88
N GLN A 55 -5.68 -10.71 -6.81
CA GLN A 55 -5.74 -11.68 -7.90
C GLN A 55 -7.02 -11.54 -8.74
N HIS A 56 -8.06 -10.85 -8.25
CA HIS A 56 -9.39 -10.88 -8.84
C HIS A 56 -9.73 -9.68 -9.73
N GLY A 57 -8.83 -8.72 -9.84
CA GLY A 57 -9.07 -7.53 -10.66
C GLY A 57 -9.13 -7.81 -12.17
N THR A 58 -9.94 -7.03 -12.89
CA THR A 58 -10.04 -7.05 -14.36
C THR A 58 -8.67 -6.99 -15.08
N PRO A 59 -7.63 -6.26 -14.58
CA PRO A 59 -6.31 -6.29 -15.21
C PRO A 59 -5.68 -7.68 -15.31
N VAL A 60 -5.98 -8.58 -14.38
CA VAL A 60 -5.50 -9.98 -14.41
C VAL A 60 -6.19 -10.76 -15.53
N THR A 61 -7.50 -10.57 -15.73
CA THR A 61 -8.26 -11.25 -16.80
C THR A 61 -7.85 -10.76 -18.19
N ILE A 62 -7.58 -9.46 -18.34
CA ILE A 62 -7.04 -8.87 -19.58
C ILE A 62 -5.69 -9.51 -19.90
N ARG A 63 -4.77 -9.55 -18.93
CA ARG A 63 -3.45 -10.13 -19.12
C ARG A 63 -3.51 -11.61 -19.46
N ALA A 64 -4.46 -12.36 -18.87
CA ALA A 64 -4.68 -13.76 -19.17
C ALA A 64 -5.11 -13.97 -20.63
N LYS A 65 -5.95 -13.10 -21.17
CA LYS A 65 -6.36 -13.12 -22.59
C LYS A 65 -5.17 -12.81 -23.52
N GLU A 66 -4.37 -11.80 -23.20
CA GLU A 66 -3.17 -11.43 -23.95
C GLU A 66 -2.14 -12.60 -24.01
N GLU A 67 -1.93 -13.29 -22.90
CA GLU A 67 -0.99 -14.43 -22.79
C GLU A 67 -1.64 -15.78 -23.18
N ASN A 68 -2.89 -15.81 -23.67
CA ASN A 68 -3.63 -17.02 -24.01
C ASN A 68 -3.63 -18.07 -22.89
N THR A 69 -3.92 -17.65 -21.66
CA THR A 69 -3.90 -18.48 -20.46
C THR A 69 -5.09 -18.17 -19.54
N THR A 70 -5.12 -18.71 -18.34
CA THR A 70 -6.19 -18.47 -17.37
C THR A 70 -5.81 -17.36 -16.38
N PRO A 71 -6.78 -16.60 -15.85
CA PRO A 71 -6.54 -15.60 -14.81
C PRO A 71 -5.77 -16.18 -13.61
N LYS A 72 -6.11 -17.39 -13.17
CA LYS A 72 -5.43 -18.09 -12.08
C LYS A 72 -3.94 -18.26 -12.34
N LYS A 73 -3.55 -18.69 -13.54
CA LYS A 73 -2.12 -18.87 -13.88
C LYS A 73 -1.36 -17.56 -13.92
N ILE A 74 -1.96 -16.49 -14.42
CA ILE A 74 -1.37 -15.14 -14.39
C ILE A 74 -1.18 -14.67 -12.95
N ALA A 75 -2.23 -14.76 -12.15
CA ALA A 75 -2.22 -14.36 -10.76
C ALA A 75 -1.15 -15.09 -9.94
N GLU A 76 -1.03 -16.41 -10.08
CA GLU A 76 0.00 -17.22 -9.40
C GLU A 76 1.42 -16.88 -9.89
N LYS A 77 1.61 -16.71 -11.21
CA LYS A 77 2.89 -16.31 -11.80
C LYS A 77 3.41 -15.03 -11.19
N TYR A 78 2.59 -13.98 -11.22
CA TYR A 78 3.02 -12.67 -10.73
C TYR A 78 2.99 -12.55 -9.20
N HIS A 79 2.13 -13.28 -8.50
CA HIS A 79 2.23 -13.40 -7.04
C HIS A 79 3.61 -13.91 -6.61
N LYS A 80 4.11 -14.93 -7.30
CA LYS A 80 5.47 -15.45 -7.04
C LYS A 80 6.54 -14.39 -7.32
N VAL A 81 6.47 -13.68 -8.44
CA VAL A 81 7.41 -12.61 -8.80
C VAL A 81 7.44 -11.52 -7.72
N TRP A 82 6.26 -11.04 -7.28
CA TRP A 82 6.17 -10.04 -6.22
C TRP A 82 6.74 -10.54 -4.90
N SER A 83 6.38 -11.77 -4.49
CA SER A 83 6.89 -12.38 -3.25
C SER A 83 8.41 -12.53 -3.25
N ASP A 84 8.98 -12.97 -4.38
CA ASP A 84 10.44 -13.13 -4.51
C ASP A 84 11.14 -11.76 -4.51
N THR A 85 10.60 -10.75 -5.21
CA THR A 85 11.11 -9.37 -5.19
C THR A 85 11.14 -8.80 -3.77
N PHE A 86 10.10 -9.03 -2.97
CA PHE A 86 10.08 -8.53 -1.59
C PHE A 86 11.12 -9.21 -0.70
N LYS A 87 11.44 -10.48 -0.95
CA LYS A 87 12.54 -11.18 -0.26
C LYS A 87 13.89 -10.62 -0.66
N GLU A 88 14.12 -10.37 -1.95
CA GLU A 88 15.36 -9.78 -2.47
C GLU A 88 15.58 -8.35 -1.94
N LEU A 89 14.50 -7.60 -1.73
CA LEU A 89 14.52 -6.27 -1.10
C LEU A 89 14.54 -6.33 0.45
N ASP A 90 14.61 -7.51 1.06
CA ASP A 90 14.58 -7.72 2.51
C ASP A 90 13.39 -7.03 3.21
N PHE A 91 12.20 -7.09 2.62
CA PHE A 91 11.00 -6.57 3.29
C PHE A 91 10.52 -7.49 4.42
N SER A 92 10.19 -6.90 5.54
CA SER A 92 9.91 -7.59 6.81
C SER A 92 8.43 -7.92 7.02
N PHE A 93 7.71 -8.33 5.97
CA PHE A 93 6.33 -8.80 6.09
C PHE A 93 6.23 -10.01 7.04
N ASP A 94 5.28 -9.96 7.98
CA ASP A 94 4.90 -11.15 8.76
C ASP A 94 4.10 -12.12 7.89
N LEU A 95 3.29 -11.58 6.96
CA LEU A 95 2.63 -12.35 5.94
C LEU A 95 2.43 -11.52 4.64
N TYR A 96 2.87 -12.07 3.51
CA TYR A 96 2.48 -11.63 2.18
C TYR A 96 1.68 -12.76 1.52
N THR A 97 0.37 -12.58 1.39
CA THR A 97 -0.57 -13.58 0.90
C THR A 97 -1.27 -13.16 -0.41
N LYS A 98 -2.46 -13.64 -0.70
CA LYS A 98 -3.22 -13.38 -1.93
C LYS A 98 -4.72 -13.49 -1.71
N THR A 99 -5.53 -12.79 -2.53
CA THR A 99 -7.00 -12.84 -2.44
C THR A 99 -7.58 -14.19 -2.91
N GLY A 100 -6.83 -15.00 -3.65
CA GLY A 100 -7.29 -16.33 -4.14
C GLY A 100 -7.20 -17.46 -3.10
N THR A 101 -7.21 -17.18 -1.78
CA THR A 101 -7.22 -18.19 -0.71
C THR A 101 -8.64 -18.46 -0.20
N ASP A 102 -8.89 -19.67 0.28
CA ASP A 102 -10.18 -20.02 0.90
C ASP A 102 -10.44 -19.16 2.14
N ASN A 103 -9.41 -18.89 2.96
CA ASN A 103 -9.52 -17.98 4.10
C ASN A 103 -9.97 -16.57 3.70
N HIS A 104 -9.44 -16.01 2.61
CA HIS A 104 -9.89 -14.71 2.12
C HIS A 104 -11.36 -14.76 1.69
N LYS A 105 -11.74 -15.76 0.91
CA LYS A 105 -13.12 -15.98 0.47
C LYS A 105 -14.07 -16.05 1.65
N GLU A 106 -13.78 -16.88 2.66
CA GLU A 106 -14.61 -17.02 3.87
C GLU A 106 -14.71 -15.70 4.64
N THR A 107 -13.60 -14.98 4.81
CA THR A 107 -13.57 -13.69 5.50
C THR A 107 -14.45 -12.66 4.80
N VAL A 108 -14.34 -12.56 3.47
CA VAL A 108 -15.15 -11.64 2.65
C VAL A 108 -16.65 -11.99 2.75
N GLN A 109 -17.00 -13.28 2.61
CA GLN A 109 -18.38 -13.74 2.70
C GLN A 109 -18.97 -13.52 4.10
N ASN A 110 -18.19 -13.69 5.16
CA ASN A 110 -18.62 -13.44 6.53
C ASN A 110 -18.94 -11.95 6.76
N LEU A 111 -18.08 -11.02 6.28
CA LEU A 111 -18.37 -9.59 6.37
C LEU A 111 -19.56 -9.18 5.50
N PHE A 112 -19.67 -9.76 4.30
CA PHE A 112 -20.85 -9.56 3.45
C PHE A 112 -22.13 -9.98 4.15
N ASN A 113 -22.18 -11.17 4.76
CA ASN A 113 -23.33 -11.67 5.49
C ASN A 113 -23.66 -10.78 6.71
N SER A 114 -22.65 -10.34 7.47
CA SER A 114 -22.84 -9.41 8.59
C SER A 114 -23.45 -8.08 8.14
N LEU A 115 -22.99 -7.51 7.02
CA LEU A 115 -23.58 -6.30 6.43
C LEU A 115 -25.03 -6.52 6.00
N ASN A 116 -25.33 -7.68 5.42
CA ASN A 116 -26.68 -8.04 5.01
C ASN A 116 -27.63 -8.21 6.20
N GLU A 117 -27.21 -8.94 7.23
CA GLU A 117 -27.96 -9.14 8.48
C GLU A 117 -28.22 -7.82 9.20
N ASN A 118 -27.28 -6.89 9.16
CA ASN A 118 -27.40 -5.57 9.76
C ASN A 118 -28.19 -4.56 8.89
N GLY A 119 -28.68 -4.98 7.71
CA GLY A 119 -29.58 -4.20 6.86
C GLY A 119 -28.87 -3.15 6.00
N PHE A 120 -27.54 -3.24 5.83
CA PHE A 120 -26.75 -2.31 5.02
C PHE A 120 -26.62 -2.71 3.55
N LEU A 121 -27.17 -3.86 3.15
CA LEU A 121 -27.20 -4.29 1.75
C LEU A 121 -28.62 -4.22 1.18
N GLU A 122 -28.71 -3.92 -0.11
CA GLU A 122 -29.98 -3.83 -0.84
C GLU A 122 -29.83 -4.35 -2.27
N GLU A 123 -30.83 -5.08 -2.77
CA GLU A 123 -30.87 -5.51 -4.15
C GLU A 123 -31.51 -4.43 -5.05
N LYS A 124 -30.82 -4.09 -6.16
CA LYS A 124 -31.33 -3.13 -7.15
C LYS A 124 -31.07 -3.63 -8.56
N TYR A 125 -31.94 -3.28 -9.49
CA TYR A 125 -31.70 -3.41 -10.92
C TYR A 125 -30.98 -2.17 -11.44
N SER A 126 -30.00 -2.38 -12.31
CA SER A 126 -29.29 -1.31 -13.00
C SER A 126 -29.00 -1.71 -14.44
N GLU A 127 -29.00 -0.73 -15.32
CA GLU A 127 -28.59 -0.88 -16.71
C GLU A 127 -27.07 -0.97 -16.78
N GLN A 128 -26.55 -2.12 -17.25
CA GLN A 128 -25.13 -2.38 -17.35
C GLN A 128 -24.69 -2.56 -18.80
N PRO A 129 -23.49 -2.09 -19.19
CA PRO A 129 -22.96 -2.26 -20.52
C PRO A 129 -22.87 -3.74 -20.92
N TYR A 130 -23.30 -4.06 -22.13
CA TYR A 130 -23.35 -5.42 -22.67
C TYR A 130 -22.85 -5.47 -24.10
N SER A 131 -22.02 -6.45 -24.43
CA SER A 131 -21.65 -6.77 -25.81
C SER A 131 -22.54 -7.89 -26.34
N GLU A 132 -23.34 -7.59 -27.35
CA GLU A 132 -24.12 -8.63 -28.05
C GLU A 132 -23.21 -9.61 -28.81
N LYS A 133 -22.05 -9.16 -29.27
CA LYS A 133 -21.10 -9.97 -30.03
C LYS A 133 -20.36 -10.99 -29.15
N SER A 134 -19.98 -10.58 -27.95
CA SER A 134 -19.31 -11.45 -26.98
C SER A 134 -20.28 -12.09 -25.99
N GLU A 135 -21.59 -11.78 -26.08
CA GLU A 135 -22.67 -12.31 -25.21
C GLU A 135 -22.36 -12.16 -23.71
N MET A 136 -21.77 -11.01 -23.32
CA MET A 136 -21.36 -10.80 -21.94
C MET A 136 -21.55 -9.34 -21.48
N PHE A 137 -21.75 -9.16 -20.18
CA PHE A 137 -21.65 -7.86 -19.54
C PHE A 137 -20.20 -7.35 -19.56
N LEU A 138 -20.04 -6.06 -19.74
CA LEU A 138 -18.75 -5.41 -19.84
C LEU A 138 -18.45 -4.68 -18.54
N SER A 139 -17.42 -5.11 -17.81
CA SER A 139 -16.95 -4.35 -16.66
C SER A 139 -16.24 -3.06 -17.08
N ASP A 140 -16.07 -2.16 -16.15
CA ASP A 140 -15.59 -0.79 -16.33
C ASP A 140 -14.39 -0.63 -17.29
N ARG A 141 -13.42 -1.54 -17.25
CA ARG A 141 -12.23 -1.52 -18.11
C ARG A 141 -12.44 -2.16 -19.49
N TYR A 142 -13.60 -2.77 -19.73
CA TYR A 142 -13.95 -3.37 -21.02
C TYR A 142 -14.77 -2.41 -21.89
N ILE A 143 -14.99 -1.19 -21.43
CA ILE A 143 -15.67 -0.14 -22.19
C ILE A 143 -14.75 1.07 -22.35
N GLU A 144 -14.91 1.76 -23.48
CA GLU A 144 -14.24 3.01 -23.78
C GLU A 144 -15.20 3.94 -24.52
N GLY A 145 -15.26 5.20 -24.09
CA GLY A 145 -16.13 6.22 -24.68
C GLY A 145 -15.64 7.62 -24.43
N ASP A 146 -16.38 8.61 -24.95
CA ASP A 146 -16.07 10.02 -24.72
C ASP A 146 -16.59 10.44 -23.35
N CYS A 147 -15.75 11.10 -22.56
CA CYS A 147 -16.08 11.58 -21.22
C CYS A 147 -17.25 12.58 -21.28
N PRO A 148 -18.26 12.48 -20.39
CA PRO A 148 -19.34 13.44 -20.33
C PRO A 148 -18.93 14.84 -19.86
N HIS A 149 -17.75 14.98 -19.24
CA HIS A 149 -17.28 16.18 -18.56
C HIS A 149 -16.12 16.91 -19.29
N CYS A 150 -15.37 16.22 -20.17
CA CYS A 150 -14.26 16.79 -20.92
C CYS A 150 -14.13 16.12 -22.30
N PRO A 151 -13.32 16.65 -23.24
CA PRO A 151 -13.23 16.12 -24.60
C PRO A 151 -12.42 14.82 -24.73
N SER A 152 -11.96 14.24 -23.64
CA SER A 152 -11.09 13.06 -23.66
C SER A 152 -11.88 11.76 -23.80
N ARG A 153 -11.29 10.76 -24.45
CA ARG A 153 -11.78 9.38 -24.37
C ARG A 153 -11.27 8.74 -23.07
N THR A 154 -12.15 7.97 -22.45
CA THR A 154 -11.88 7.37 -21.15
C THR A 154 -12.46 5.95 -21.05
N LYS A 155 -11.97 5.20 -20.09
CA LYS A 155 -12.43 3.85 -19.75
C LYS A 155 -13.00 3.84 -18.33
N GLY A 156 -13.93 2.95 -18.09
CA GLY A 156 -14.45 2.73 -16.76
C GLY A 156 -15.52 3.71 -16.33
N ASP A 157 -15.45 4.09 -15.07
CA ASP A 157 -16.41 4.92 -14.34
C ASP A 157 -15.78 6.23 -13.81
N GLN A 158 -14.52 6.48 -14.14
CA GLN A 158 -13.79 7.70 -13.81
C GLN A 158 -12.89 8.14 -14.97
N CYS A 159 -12.84 9.44 -15.24
CA CYS A 159 -11.99 9.99 -16.29
C CYS A 159 -10.55 10.18 -15.80
N ASP A 160 -9.60 9.57 -16.50
CA ASP A 160 -8.17 9.70 -16.19
C ASP A 160 -7.65 11.15 -16.34
N ASP A 161 -8.27 11.95 -17.24
CA ASP A 161 -7.81 13.32 -17.52
C ASP A 161 -8.43 14.38 -16.61
N CYS A 162 -9.76 14.32 -16.37
CA CYS A 162 -10.43 15.33 -15.53
C CYS A 162 -10.74 14.86 -14.11
N GLY A 163 -10.52 13.57 -13.80
CA GLY A 163 -10.68 12.98 -12.48
C GLY A 163 -12.13 12.85 -11.99
N LYS A 164 -13.13 13.14 -12.84
CA LYS A 164 -14.54 13.07 -12.46
C LYS A 164 -15.10 11.67 -12.65
N ASP A 165 -15.92 11.25 -11.70
CA ASP A 165 -16.72 10.02 -11.79
C ASP A 165 -17.94 10.22 -12.68
N PHE A 166 -18.40 9.15 -13.30
CA PHE A 166 -19.61 9.08 -14.13
C PHE A 166 -20.15 7.64 -14.17
N GLU A 167 -21.41 7.48 -14.54
CA GLU A 167 -21.95 6.15 -14.83
C GLU A 167 -21.63 5.74 -16.27
N PRO A 168 -21.38 4.45 -16.56
CA PRO A 168 -21.08 3.98 -17.93
C PRO A 168 -22.10 4.43 -18.98
N ILE A 169 -23.37 4.61 -18.58
CA ILE A 169 -24.44 5.06 -19.47
C ILE A 169 -24.29 6.52 -19.93
N ASP A 170 -23.50 7.32 -19.21
CA ASP A 170 -23.27 8.73 -19.54
C ASP A 170 -22.18 8.92 -20.61
N LEU A 171 -21.37 7.87 -20.86
CA LEU A 171 -20.34 7.88 -21.89
C LEU A 171 -20.96 7.95 -23.29
N LYS A 172 -20.40 8.79 -24.18
CA LYS A 172 -20.77 8.87 -25.56
C LYS A 172 -19.86 8.00 -26.43
N ASN A 173 -20.37 7.58 -27.59
CA ASN A 173 -19.60 6.77 -28.55
C ASN A 173 -18.92 5.55 -27.88
N LEU A 174 -19.69 4.84 -27.05
CA LEU A 174 -19.24 3.73 -26.24
C LEU A 174 -18.92 2.50 -27.09
N ILE A 175 -17.75 1.95 -26.94
CA ILE A 175 -17.30 0.71 -27.60
C ILE A 175 -16.76 -0.31 -26.58
N SER A 176 -16.91 -1.57 -26.91
CA SER A 176 -16.27 -2.68 -26.21
C SER A 176 -14.78 -2.74 -26.57
N THR A 177 -13.90 -2.72 -25.58
CA THR A 177 -12.45 -2.91 -25.79
C THR A 177 -12.09 -4.38 -26.03
N ILE A 178 -13.04 -5.32 -25.86
CA ILE A 178 -12.83 -6.75 -26.06
C ILE A 178 -12.89 -7.13 -27.55
N ASP A 179 -13.86 -6.58 -28.25
CA ASP A 179 -14.22 -7.01 -29.61
C ASP A 179 -14.52 -5.84 -30.56
N ASN A 180 -14.31 -4.60 -30.11
CA ASN A 180 -14.57 -3.34 -30.80
C ASN A 180 -16.01 -3.21 -31.30
N SER A 181 -16.97 -3.91 -30.69
CA SER A 181 -18.39 -3.77 -31.01
C SER A 181 -19.03 -2.58 -30.32
N GLU A 182 -20.17 -2.13 -30.87
CA GLU A 182 -21.05 -1.20 -30.19
C GLU A 182 -21.59 -1.84 -28.91
N VAL A 183 -21.70 -1.03 -27.84
CA VAL A 183 -22.18 -1.47 -26.52
C VAL A 183 -23.66 -1.17 -26.40
N THR A 184 -24.43 -2.17 -26.02
CA THR A 184 -25.81 -2.04 -25.60
C THR A 184 -25.92 -2.01 -24.09
N PHE A 185 -27.12 -1.73 -23.54
CA PHE A 185 -27.35 -1.80 -22.11
C PHE A 185 -28.42 -2.87 -21.82
N LYS A 186 -28.17 -3.68 -20.79
CA LYS A 186 -29.12 -4.67 -20.30
C LYS A 186 -29.33 -4.52 -18.81
N SER A 187 -30.57 -4.67 -18.39
CA SER A 187 -30.94 -4.66 -16.99
C SER A 187 -30.42 -5.91 -16.29
N THR A 188 -29.68 -5.72 -15.23
CA THR A 188 -29.17 -6.81 -14.37
C THR A 188 -29.32 -6.44 -12.90
N LYS A 189 -29.44 -7.44 -12.05
CA LYS A 189 -29.68 -7.27 -10.64
C LYS A 189 -28.38 -7.34 -9.86
N HIS A 190 -28.09 -6.32 -9.06
CA HIS A 190 -26.89 -6.25 -8.22
C HIS A 190 -27.25 -6.01 -6.76
N ILE A 191 -26.31 -6.34 -5.86
CA ILE A 191 -26.37 -6.00 -4.45
C ILE A 191 -25.54 -4.73 -4.24
N TYR A 192 -26.16 -3.78 -3.53
CA TYR A 192 -25.58 -2.46 -3.26
C TYR A 192 -25.32 -2.32 -1.77
N LEU A 193 -24.18 -1.77 -1.40
CA LEU A 193 -23.89 -1.24 -0.08
C LEU A 193 -24.56 0.13 0.05
N LYS A 194 -25.41 0.31 1.04
CA LYS A 194 -26.07 1.59 1.38
C LYS A 194 -25.07 2.54 2.02
N LEU A 195 -24.13 3.00 1.22
CA LEU A 195 -23.02 3.84 1.69
C LEU A 195 -23.47 5.16 2.35
N PRO A 196 -24.59 5.81 1.93
CA PRO A 196 -25.13 6.99 2.62
C PRO A 196 -25.43 6.79 4.11
N GLU A 197 -25.78 5.57 4.56
CA GLU A 197 -26.04 5.26 5.96
C GLU A 197 -24.82 5.50 6.87
N PHE A 198 -23.64 5.60 6.31
CA PHE A 198 -22.38 5.82 7.01
C PHE A 198 -21.88 7.27 6.94
N GLN A 199 -22.54 8.14 6.16
CA GLN A 199 -22.10 9.50 5.86
C GLN A 199 -21.72 10.30 7.11
N GLU A 200 -22.62 10.41 8.09
CA GLU A 200 -22.40 11.21 9.30
C GLU A 200 -21.26 10.64 10.15
N LYS A 201 -21.26 9.32 10.36
CA LYS A 201 -20.24 8.64 11.17
C LYS A 201 -18.84 8.79 10.55
N LEU A 202 -18.73 8.69 9.23
CA LEU A 202 -17.48 8.87 8.50
C LEU A 202 -17.00 10.31 8.55
N ASP A 203 -17.90 11.28 8.41
CA ASP A 203 -17.57 12.71 8.48
C ASP A 203 -17.02 13.10 9.86
N GLU A 204 -17.70 12.69 10.94
CA GLU A 204 -17.24 12.91 12.32
C GLU A 204 -15.89 12.23 12.57
N TRP A 205 -15.75 10.98 12.15
CA TRP A 205 -14.52 10.22 12.35
C TRP A 205 -13.34 10.84 11.60
N ILE A 206 -13.49 11.23 10.33
CA ILE A 206 -12.42 11.86 9.55
C ILE A 206 -12.06 13.25 10.13
N LYS A 207 -13.06 14.04 10.56
CA LYS A 207 -12.81 15.33 11.19
C LYS A 207 -12.01 15.21 12.48
N SER A 208 -12.21 14.14 13.24
CA SER A 208 -11.46 13.86 14.48
C SER A 208 -9.98 13.58 14.24
N LYS A 209 -9.58 13.20 13.02
CA LYS A 209 -8.19 12.85 12.66
C LYS A 209 -7.35 14.12 12.41
N THR A 210 -6.93 14.76 13.49
CA THR A 210 -6.15 16.03 13.42
C THR A 210 -4.71 15.83 12.97
N TYR A 211 -4.18 14.61 13.07
CA TYR A 211 -2.80 14.22 12.75
C TYR A 211 -2.62 13.59 11.37
N TRP A 212 -3.71 13.36 10.64
CA TRP A 212 -3.63 12.88 9.27
C TRP A 212 -2.99 13.92 8.34
N ARG A 213 -2.31 13.46 7.31
CA ARG A 213 -1.81 14.34 6.24
C ARG A 213 -2.97 15.14 5.64
N SER A 214 -2.75 16.43 5.41
CA SER A 214 -3.79 17.33 4.89
C SER A 214 -4.37 16.86 3.55
N ALA A 215 -3.55 16.31 2.66
CA ALA A 215 -4.00 15.77 1.39
C ALA A 215 -5.04 14.64 1.59
N VAL A 216 -4.75 13.67 2.46
CA VAL A 216 -5.66 12.56 2.78
C VAL A 216 -6.98 13.09 3.36
N LYS A 217 -6.89 13.96 4.35
CA LYS A 217 -8.08 14.52 5.02
C LYS A 217 -8.94 15.34 4.06
N ASN A 218 -8.33 16.21 3.27
CA ASN A 218 -9.05 17.07 2.34
C ASN A 218 -9.72 16.28 1.22
N GLN A 219 -9.04 15.27 0.65
CA GLN A 219 -9.63 14.40 -0.37
C GLN A 219 -10.81 13.60 0.20
N SER A 220 -10.68 13.05 1.40
CA SER A 220 -11.74 12.29 2.07
C SER A 220 -12.96 13.16 2.36
N LEU A 221 -12.78 14.36 2.91
CA LEU A 221 -13.88 15.29 3.17
C LEU A 221 -14.48 15.83 1.88
N GLY A 222 -13.66 16.03 0.83
CA GLY A 222 -14.14 16.39 -0.51
C GLY A 222 -15.05 15.32 -1.10
N PHE A 223 -14.70 14.04 -0.93
CA PHE A 223 -15.54 12.92 -1.36
C PHE A 223 -16.88 12.90 -0.61
N LEU A 224 -16.86 13.08 0.72
CA LEU A 224 -18.08 13.17 1.53
C LEU A 224 -18.96 14.39 1.21
N SER A 225 -18.37 15.53 0.87
CA SER A 225 -19.12 16.75 0.57
C SER A 225 -20.01 16.66 -0.66
N ASN A 226 -19.72 15.75 -1.58
CA ASN A 226 -20.55 15.46 -2.75
C ASN A 226 -21.77 14.58 -2.41
N GLY A 227 -21.86 14.08 -1.17
CA GLY A 227 -22.84 13.08 -0.74
C GLY A 227 -22.47 11.67 -1.19
N LEU A 228 -22.53 10.71 -0.29
CA LEU A 228 -22.32 9.32 -0.63
C LEU A 228 -23.54 8.75 -1.35
N ILE A 229 -23.30 7.91 -2.35
CA ILE A 229 -24.33 7.15 -3.07
C ILE A 229 -24.14 5.66 -2.84
N ASP A 230 -25.22 4.89 -3.03
CA ASP A 230 -25.16 3.44 -2.96
C ASP A 230 -24.16 2.88 -3.96
N ARG A 231 -23.34 1.92 -3.53
CA ARG A 231 -22.31 1.32 -4.38
C ARG A 231 -22.60 -0.15 -4.65
N ALA A 232 -22.68 -0.55 -5.91
CA ALA A 232 -22.82 -1.94 -6.30
C ALA A 232 -21.58 -2.73 -5.89
N ILE A 233 -21.77 -3.75 -5.04
CA ILE A 233 -20.70 -4.61 -4.52
C ILE A 233 -20.68 -5.99 -5.19
N THR A 234 -21.45 -6.18 -6.24
CA THR A 234 -21.42 -7.38 -7.10
C THR A 234 -21.20 -6.98 -8.56
N ARG A 235 -20.65 -7.89 -9.36
CA ARG A 235 -20.40 -7.70 -10.79
C ARG A 235 -20.73 -8.97 -11.57
N ASP A 236 -21.16 -8.80 -12.82
CA ASP A 236 -21.38 -9.89 -13.79
C ASP A 236 -20.04 -10.33 -14.40
N ILE A 237 -19.23 -11.03 -13.63
CA ILE A 237 -17.92 -11.56 -14.02
C ILE A 237 -17.72 -12.96 -13.45
N ASP A 238 -16.83 -13.76 -14.05
CA ASP A 238 -16.58 -15.16 -13.67
C ASP A 238 -15.40 -15.34 -12.71
N TRP A 239 -14.55 -14.31 -12.57
CA TRP A 239 -13.33 -14.37 -11.79
C TRP A 239 -13.40 -13.44 -10.56
N GLY A 240 -13.40 -14.01 -9.35
CA GLY A 240 -13.55 -13.31 -8.08
C GLY A 240 -14.19 -14.19 -7.00
N VAL A 241 -14.46 -13.60 -5.85
CA VAL A 241 -15.18 -14.26 -4.74
C VAL A 241 -16.65 -14.41 -5.08
N GLU A 242 -17.21 -15.61 -4.90
CA GLU A 242 -18.63 -15.89 -5.12
C GLU A 242 -19.50 -15.13 -4.12
N VAL A 243 -20.63 -14.63 -4.63
CA VAL A 243 -21.66 -13.96 -3.80
C VAL A 243 -22.39 -15.02 -2.98
N PRO A 244 -22.47 -14.91 -1.63
CA PRO A 244 -23.09 -15.93 -0.77
C PRO A 244 -24.64 -15.78 -0.71
N VAL A 245 -25.28 -15.53 -1.86
CA VAL A 245 -26.73 -15.33 -1.99
C VAL A 245 -27.27 -16.14 -3.16
N ASN A 246 -28.37 -16.86 -2.95
CA ASN A 246 -29.02 -17.63 -4.00
C ASN A 246 -29.50 -16.72 -5.14
N GLY A 247 -29.28 -17.16 -6.39
CA GLY A 247 -29.61 -16.40 -7.60
C GLY A 247 -28.51 -15.43 -8.05
N TYR A 248 -27.32 -15.52 -7.44
CA TYR A 248 -26.14 -14.74 -7.79
C TYR A 248 -24.94 -15.62 -8.20
N GLU A 249 -25.17 -16.88 -8.58
CA GLU A 249 -24.13 -17.87 -8.89
C GLU A 249 -23.21 -17.42 -10.03
N ASN A 250 -23.76 -16.66 -11.00
CA ASN A 250 -23.03 -16.09 -12.17
C ASN A 250 -22.42 -14.71 -11.88
N LYS A 251 -22.35 -14.32 -10.62
CA LYS A 251 -21.80 -13.02 -10.22
C LYS A 251 -20.68 -13.21 -9.21
N ARG A 252 -19.85 -12.18 -9.10
CA ARG A 252 -18.76 -12.14 -8.10
C ARG A 252 -18.88 -10.86 -7.28
N ILE A 253 -18.34 -10.93 -6.06
CA ILE A 253 -18.14 -9.75 -5.22
C ILE A 253 -17.15 -8.83 -5.94
N TYR A 254 -17.43 -7.53 -5.92
CA TYR A 254 -16.59 -6.53 -6.60
C TYR A 254 -15.23 -6.41 -5.94
N VAL A 255 -14.17 -6.41 -6.74
CA VAL A 255 -12.79 -6.44 -6.29
C VAL A 255 -12.44 -5.32 -5.29
N TRP A 256 -12.96 -4.11 -5.48
CA TRP A 256 -12.69 -3.00 -4.56
C TRP A 256 -13.38 -3.14 -3.20
N PHE A 257 -14.43 -3.95 -3.10
CA PHE A 257 -15.05 -4.33 -1.83
C PHE A 257 -14.23 -5.43 -1.15
N GLU A 258 -13.81 -6.47 -1.89
CA GLU A 258 -13.09 -7.60 -1.29
C GLU A 258 -11.63 -7.30 -0.95
N ALA A 259 -10.92 -6.57 -1.83
CA ALA A 259 -9.49 -6.34 -1.68
C ALA A 259 -9.13 -5.58 -0.38
N VAL A 260 -9.97 -4.62 0.04
CA VAL A 260 -9.76 -3.91 1.31
C VAL A 260 -10.00 -4.79 2.55
N ILE A 261 -10.75 -5.89 2.40
CA ILE A 261 -10.94 -6.91 3.45
C ILE A 261 -9.69 -7.80 3.57
N GLY A 262 -8.84 -7.79 2.57
CA GLY A 262 -7.61 -8.57 2.50
C GLY A 262 -6.70 -8.41 3.73
N TYR A 263 -6.66 -7.24 4.32
CA TYR A 263 -5.86 -7.00 5.54
C TYR A 263 -6.35 -7.81 6.73
N LEU A 264 -7.67 -7.91 6.90
CA LEU A 264 -8.27 -8.74 7.94
C LEU A 264 -8.02 -10.23 7.65
N SER A 265 -8.29 -10.68 6.42
CA SER A 265 -8.07 -12.08 6.06
C SER A 265 -6.60 -12.49 6.18
N ALA A 266 -5.65 -11.61 5.81
CA ALA A 266 -4.22 -11.85 6.00
C ALA A 266 -3.85 -11.94 7.49
N SER A 267 -4.45 -11.11 8.35
CA SER A 267 -4.21 -11.18 9.79
C SER A 267 -4.74 -12.48 10.41
N ILE A 268 -5.89 -12.96 9.92
CA ILE A 268 -6.47 -14.26 10.32
C ILE A 268 -5.54 -15.39 9.85
N GLU A 269 -5.17 -15.43 8.57
CA GLU A 269 -4.27 -16.42 8.00
C GLU A 269 -2.91 -16.46 8.72
N TRP A 270 -2.34 -15.30 9.03
CA TRP A 270 -1.12 -15.21 9.82
C TRP A 270 -1.29 -15.84 11.21
N SER A 271 -2.41 -15.57 11.88
CA SER A 271 -2.65 -16.10 13.23
C SER A 271 -2.72 -17.63 13.27
N GLU A 272 -3.13 -18.26 12.19
CA GLU A 272 -3.23 -19.72 12.03
C GLU A 272 -1.95 -20.35 11.45
N SER A 273 -1.04 -19.52 10.95
CA SER A 273 0.17 -19.99 10.29
C SER A 273 1.26 -20.38 11.30
N LYS A 274 2.22 -21.19 10.84
CA LYS A 274 3.44 -21.53 11.60
C LYS A 274 4.35 -20.31 11.88
N ASN A 275 4.14 -19.21 11.15
CA ASN A 275 4.88 -17.95 11.34
C ASN A 275 4.43 -17.22 12.61
N ASN A 276 3.26 -17.54 13.15
CA ASN A 276 2.80 -17.04 14.44
C ASN A 276 3.58 -17.69 15.57
N LYS A 277 4.67 -17.04 16.00
CA LYS A 277 5.53 -17.51 17.10
C LYS A 277 4.81 -17.61 18.44
N ILE A 278 3.70 -16.89 18.60
CA ILE A 278 2.91 -16.82 19.84
C ILE A 278 2.00 -18.05 19.98
N GLN A 279 1.68 -18.73 18.88
CA GLN A 279 0.82 -19.93 18.80
C GLN A 279 -0.52 -19.81 19.56
N LYS A 280 -1.04 -18.59 19.71
CA LYS A 280 -2.35 -18.31 20.32
C LYS A 280 -3.40 -18.27 19.21
N LYS A 281 -4.39 -19.15 19.30
CA LYS A 281 -5.54 -19.15 18.39
C LYS A 281 -6.25 -17.80 18.48
N ASP A 282 -6.73 -17.28 17.37
CA ASP A 282 -7.45 -16.01 17.28
C ASP A 282 -6.65 -14.76 17.72
N ILE A 283 -5.31 -14.83 17.73
CA ILE A 283 -4.47 -13.70 18.15
C ILE A 283 -4.68 -12.45 17.29
N TRP A 284 -5.15 -12.60 16.05
CA TRP A 284 -5.50 -11.48 15.17
C TRP A 284 -6.50 -10.50 15.82
N LYS A 285 -7.35 -10.99 16.75
CA LYS A 285 -8.31 -10.17 17.51
C LYS A 285 -7.62 -9.14 18.40
N ASP A 286 -6.40 -9.41 18.85
CA ASP A 286 -5.61 -8.47 19.67
C ASP A 286 -5.24 -7.20 18.87
N TRP A 287 -5.22 -7.24 17.53
CA TRP A 287 -5.08 -6.08 16.65
C TRP A 287 -6.43 -5.52 16.21
N TRP A 288 -7.35 -6.36 15.74
CA TRP A 288 -8.56 -5.91 15.06
C TRP A 288 -9.71 -5.52 15.97
N LEU A 289 -9.78 -6.07 17.20
CA LEU A 289 -10.87 -5.85 18.15
C LEU A 289 -10.42 -5.16 19.45
N ASN A 290 -9.13 -5.00 19.67
CA ASN A 290 -8.62 -4.26 20.83
C ASN A 290 -8.56 -2.76 20.50
N PRO A 291 -9.32 -1.90 21.19
CA PRO A 291 -9.40 -0.46 20.89
C PRO A 291 -8.08 0.30 21.07
N ASP A 292 -7.12 -0.27 21.80
CA ASP A 292 -5.78 0.34 21.98
C ASP A 292 -4.85 0.05 20.80
N SER A 293 -5.23 -0.82 19.86
CA SER A 293 -4.41 -1.14 18.69
C SER A 293 -4.52 -0.07 17.63
N LYS A 294 -3.40 0.22 16.95
CA LYS A 294 -3.31 1.24 15.92
C LYS A 294 -3.08 0.60 14.55
N HIS A 295 -3.93 0.93 13.59
CA HIS A 295 -3.84 0.43 12.21
C HIS A 295 -3.32 1.52 11.28
N PHE A 296 -2.20 1.24 10.61
CA PHE A 296 -1.59 2.14 9.63
C PHE A 296 -1.69 1.54 8.23
N TYR A 297 -2.29 2.28 7.31
CA TYR A 297 -2.51 1.85 5.93
C TYR A 297 -1.60 2.62 4.98
N PHE A 298 -0.63 1.93 4.38
CA PHE A 298 0.34 2.50 3.44
C PHE A 298 -0.11 2.26 2.00
N GLN A 299 -0.23 3.34 1.22
CA GLN A 299 -0.83 3.27 -0.11
C GLN A 299 -0.43 4.44 -1.02
N GLY A 300 -0.79 4.36 -2.30
CA GLY A 300 -0.81 5.51 -3.20
C GLY A 300 -2.08 6.36 -3.03
N LYS A 301 -2.03 7.62 -3.40
CA LYS A 301 -3.13 8.61 -3.26
C LYS A 301 -4.47 8.16 -3.86
N ASP A 302 -4.44 7.35 -4.92
CA ASP A 302 -5.66 6.86 -5.60
C ASP A 302 -6.50 5.94 -4.70
N ASN A 303 -5.88 5.34 -3.70
CA ASN A 303 -6.54 4.41 -2.80
C ASN A 303 -7.14 5.09 -1.55
N ILE A 304 -7.03 6.42 -1.43
CA ILE A 304 -7.54 7.15 -0.26
C ILE A 304 -9.04 6.85 -0.02
N PRO A 305 -9.96 6.98 -1.00
CA PRO A 305 -11.39 6.73 -0.74
C PRO A 305 -11.67 5.30 -0.29
N PHE A 306 -10.91 4.32 -0.75
CA PHE A 306 -11.11 2.92 -0.35
C PHE A 306 -10.76 2.68 1.12
N HIS A 307 -9.80 3.43 1.67
CA HIS A 307 -9.35 3.28 3.06
C HIS A 307 -9.93 4.30 4.02
N THR A 308 -10.53 5.38 3.52
CA THR A 308 -11.17 6.38 4.37
C THR A 308 -12.69 6.36 4.32
N ILE A 309 -13.28 5.69 3.31
CA ILE A 309 -14.73 5.60 3.13
C ILE A 309 -15.19 4.13 3.08
N ILE A 310 -14.72 3.36 2.08
CA ILE A 310 -15.24 2.00 1.81
C ILE A 310 -14.89 1.02 2.95
N LEU A 311 -13.60 0.87 3.28
CA LEU A 311 -13.16 -0.02 4.35
C LEU A 311 -13.79 0.37 5.70
N PRO A 312 -13.77 1.64 6.14
CA PRO A 312 -14.45 2.03 7.38
C PRO A 312 -15.95 1.76 7.37
N ALA A 313 -16.65 1.98 6.26
CA ALA A 313 -18.07 1.65 6.15
C ALA A 313 -18.32 0.14 6.33
N ILE A 314 -17.51 -0.71 5.70
CA ILE A 314 -17.57 -2.17 5.87
C ILE A 314 -17.33 -2.55 7.35
N LEU A 315 -16.28 -2.00 7.98
CA LEU A 315 -15.93 -2.32 9.37
C LEU A 315 -17.00 -1.86 10.37
N ILE A 316 -17.54 -0.65 10.18
CA ILE A 316 -18.64 -0.12 11.01
C ILE A 316 -19.92 -0.95 10.83
N GLY A 317 -20.25 -1.27 9.58
CA GLY A 317 -21.48 -2.02 9.26
C GLY A 317 -21.41 -3.48 9.66
N SER A 318 -20.24 -4.09 9.70
CA SER A 318 -20.05 -5.50 10.04
C SER A 318 -19.86 -5.75 11.53
N GLY A 319 -19.57 -4.73 12.36
CA GLY A 319 -19.38 -4.91 13.80
C GLY A 319 -18.37 -3.97 14.44
N ASN A 320 -17.76 -4.42 15.54
CA ASN A 320 -16.88 -3.61 16.37
C ASN A 320 -15.38 -3.79 15.99
N TYR A 321 -15.05 -3.61 14.72
CA TYR A 321 -13.67 -3.61 14.26
C TYR A 321 -13.01 -2.25 14.46
N ASN A 322 -11.69 -2.25 14.70
CA ASN A 322 -10.91 -1.03 14.76
C ASN A 322 -10.85 -0.36 13.38
N LEU A 323 -11.11 0.94 13.36
CA LEU A 323 -10.96 1.76 12.16
C LEU A 323 -9.50 2.17 11.95
N PRO A 324 -9.12 2.59 10.73
CA PRO A 324 -7.78 3.10 10.48
C PRO A 324 -7.36 4.17 11.49
N TYR A 325 -6.22 3.94 12.17
CA TYR A 325 -5.61 4.99 12.98
C TYR A 325 -5.04 6.06 12.05
N ASP A 326 -4.28 5.66 11.04
CA ASP A 326 -3.76 6.57 10.02
C ASP A 326 -3.76 5.94 8.62
N VAL A 327 -3.99 6.78 7.61
CA VAL A 327 -3.92 6.44 6.20
C VAL A 327 -2.74 7.20 5.60
N VAL A 328 -1.64 6.50 5.39
CA VAL A 328 -0.37 7.05 4.91
C VAL A 328 -0.34 6.93 3.39
N ALA A 329 -0.93 7.91 2.72
CA ALA A 329 -0.95 7.95 1.27
C ALA A 329 0.23 8.78 0.73
N ASN A 330 0.97 8.21 -0.20
CA ASN A 330 2.03 8.88 -0.93
C ASN A 330 1.57 9.32 -2.33
N GLU A 331 2.23 10.34 -2.85
CA GLU A 331 2.13 10.80 -4.22
C GLU A 331 2.88 9.84 -5.17
N TYR A 332 3.05 10.20 -6.45
CA TYR A 332 3.71 9.32 -7.41
C TYR A 332 5.22 9.52 -7.45
N LEU A 333 5.92 8.39 -7.59
CA LEU A 333 7.28 8.41 -8.10
C LEU A 333 7.21 8.40 -9.63
N ASN A 334 7.86 9.35 -10.27
CA ASN A 334 8.05 9.43 -11.70
C ASN A 334 9.40 8.82 -12.12
N PHE A 335 9.59 8.60 -13.41
CA PHE A 335 10.87 8.21 -14.01
C PHE A 335 11.24 9.20 -15.10
N SER A 336 12.33 9.95 -14.89
CA SER A 336 12.81 10.97 -15.81
C SER A 336 11.71 11.92 -16.27
N GLY A 337 10.96 12.48 -15.31
CA GLY A 337 9.90 13.47 -15.51
C GLY A 337 8.57 12.93 -16.05
N ARG A 338 8.39 11.61 -16.12
CA ARG A 338 7.14 10.97 -16.60
C ARG A 338 6.67 9.90 -15.63
N GLN A 339 5.35 9.73 -15.54
CA GLN A 339 4.77 8.64 -14.75
C GLN A 339 5.18 7.27 -15.29
N PHE A 340 5.41 6.32 -14.39
CA PHE A 340 5.60 4.92 -14.74
C PHE A 340 4.40 4.40 -15.53
N SER A 341 4.66 3.68 -16.61
CA SER A 341 3.61 3.10 -17.47
C SER A 341 3.98 1.71 -17.95
N LYS A 342 3.30 0.70 -17.41
CA LYS A 342 3.47 -0.70 -17.84
C LYS A 342 3.13 -0.88 -19.33
N SER A 343 2.04 -0.27 -19.79
CA SER A 343 1.55 -0.39 -21.17
C SER A 343 2.47 0.28 -22.21
N LYS A 344 3.21 1.33 -21.79
CA LYS A 344 4.18 2.04 -22.65
C LYS A 344 5.61 1.53 -22.46
N ASN A 345 5.82 0.48 -21.66
CA ASN A 345 7.13 -0.03 -21.27
C ASN A 345 8.07 1.08 -20.73
N TRP A 346 7.50 2.07 -20.04
CA TRP A 346 8.23 3.18 -19.42
C TRP A 346 8.31 2.95 -17.92
N ALA A 347 9.24 2.08 -17.54
CA ALA A 347 9.40 1.67 -16.14
C ALA A 347 10.85 1.21 -15.87
N VAL A 348 11.29 1.36 -14.62
CA VAL A 348 12.44 0.63 -14.08
C VAL A 348 11.86 -0.52 -13.27
N TRP A 349 12.00 -1.74 -13.82
CA TRP A 349 11.55 -2.96 -13.17
C TRP A 349 12.49 -3.33 -12.03
N VAL A 350 11.94 -3.71 -10.90
CA VAL A 350 12.76 -4.05 -9.72
C VAL A 350 13.64 -5.26 -9.99
N SER A 351 13.12 -6.27 -10.68
CA SER A 351 13.86 -7.47 -11.06
C SER A 351 15.08 -7.17 -11.93
N ASP A 352 14.97 -6.20 -12.86
CA ASP A 352 16.10 -5.79 -13.71
C ASP A 352 17.11 -4.94 -12.93
N PHE A 353 16.62 -4.06 -12.07
CA PHE A 353 17.47 -3.25 -11.19
C PHE A 353 18.36 -4.15 -10.31
N LEU A 354 17.76 -5.15 -9.64
CA LEU A 354 18.49 -6.02 -8.70
C LEU A 354 19.48 -6.98 -9.35
N LYS A 355 19.46 -7.15 -10.67
CA LYS A 355 20.52 -7.88 -11.41
C LYS A 355 21.83 -7.12 -11.46
N GLU A 356 21.77 -5.80 -11.45
CA GLU A 356 22.93 -4.92 -11.70
C GLU A 356 23.35 -4.14 -10.45
N TYR A 357 22.42 -3.89 -9.52
CA TYR A 357 22.62 -3.01 -8.38
C TYR A 357 22.13 -3.61 -7.09
N ASP A 358 22.72 -3.17 -5.97
CA ASP A 358 22.43 -3.64 -4.63
C ASP A 358 21.08 -3.12 -4.10
N SER A 359 20.36 -3.98 -3.38
CA SER A 359 19.07 -3.65 -2.79
C SER A 359 19.16 -2.56 -1.72
N GLU A 360 20.25 -2.51 -0.94
CA GLU A 360 20.43 -1.49 0.10
C GLU A 360 20.62 -0.09 -0.50
N ALA A 361 21.39 0.02 -1.61
CA ALA A 361 21.55 1.28 -2.35
C ALA A 361 20.18 1.76 -2.88
N LEU A 362 19.36 0.86 -3.41
CA LEU A 362 18.01 1.17 -3.85
C LEU A 362 17.13 1.66 -2.70
N ARG A 363 17.10 0.93 -1.59
CA ARG A 363 16.31 1.27 -0.39
C ARG A 363 16.71 2.65 0.16
N TYR A 364 18.00 2.94 0.20
CA TYR A 364 18.52 4.24 0.61
C TYR A 364 18.02 5.36 -0.29
N TYR A 365 18.26 5.23 -1.61
CA TYR A 365 17.89 6.27 -2.57
C TYR A 365 16.37 6.50 -2.62
N LEU A 366 15.56 5.45 -2.70
CA LEU A 366 14.11 5.61 -2.67
C LEU A 366 13.60 6.24 -1.37
N SER A 367 14.28 6.02 -0.24
CA SER A 367 13.96 6.70 1.01
C SER A 367 14.24 8.20 0.95
N SER A 368 15.32 8.61 0.27
CA SER A 368 15.71 10.03 0.14
C SER A 368 14.78 10.83 -0.77
N ILE A 369 14.18 10.17 -1.77
CA ILE A 369 13.25 10.79 -2.74
C ILE A 369 11.79 10.35 -2.55
N MET A 370 11.44 9.76 -1.40
CA MET A 370 10.09 9.24 -1.16
C MET A 370 9.02 10.31 -1.43
N PRO A 371 7.96 10.00 -2.21
CA PRO A 371 6.96 10.98 -2.64
C PRO A 371 5.91 11.25 -1.55
N GLU A 372 6.31 11.80 -0.40
CA GLU A 372 5.45 11.95 0.80
C GLU A 372 4.36 13.02 0.65
N SER A 373 4.64 14.12 -0.02
CA SER A 373 3.75 15.29 -0.10
C SER A 373 3.65 15.90 -1.49
N SER A 374 4.46 15.45 -2.42
CA SER A 374 4.47 15.83 -3.83
C SER A 374 5.08 14.69 -4.63
N ASP A 375 4.76 14.65 -5.92
CA ASP A 375 5.42 13.74 -6.83
C ASP A 375 6.94 13.94 -6.77
N SER A 376 7.70 12.85 -6.88
CA SER A 376 9.17 12.86 -6.95
C SER A 376 9.62 12.15 -8.22
N ASP A 377 10.90 12.25 -8.54
CA ASP A 377 11.43 11.71 -9.79
C ASP A 377 12.66 10.82 -9.52
N PHE A 378 12.64 9.62 -10.10
CA PHE A 378 13.81 8.76 -10.17
C PHE A 378 14.60 9.09 -11.44
N THR A 379 15.89 9.36 -11.26
CA THR A 379 16.86 9.43 -12.37
C THR A 379 18.08 8.59 -12.05
N TRP A 380 18.71 8.01 -13.07
CA TRP A 380 19.93 7.24 -12.88
C TRP A 380 21.08 8.11 -12.35
N GLU A 381 21.20 9.35 -12.83
CA GLU A 381 22.22 10.29 -12.38
C GLU A 381 22.09 10.54 -10.87
N SER A 382 20.91 10.90 -10.40
CA SER A 382 20.66 11.14 -8.97
C SER A 382 20.82 9.89 -8.12
N PHE A 383 20.50 8.70 -8.66
CA PHE A 383 20.76 7.44 -7.96
C PHE A 383 22.26 7.22 -7.73
N PHE A 384 23.10 7.39 -8.77
CA PHE A 384 24.54 7.25 -8.63
C PHE A 384 25.15 8.30 -7.72
N ASP A 385 24.70 9.54 -7.82
CA ASP A 385 25.18 10.63 -6.98
C ASP A 385 24.84 10.37 -5.51
N SER A 386 23.62 9.99 -5.19
CA SER A 386 23.20 9.68 -3.83
C SER A 386 23.97 8.49 -3.25
N ASN A 387 24.12 7.42 -4.04
CA ASN A 387 24.89 6.26 -3.61
C ASN A 387 26.35 6.61 -3.31
N ASN A 388 27.02 7.32 -4.20
CA ASN A 388 28.46 7.58 -4.11
C ASN A 388 28.77 8.68 -3.08
N ASN A 389 28.04 9.79 -3.12
CA ASN A 389 28.36 10.99 -2.34
C ASN A 389 27.73 10.98 -0.94
N GLU A 390 26.62 10.26 -0.75
CA GLU A 390 25.97 10.20 0.55
C GLU A 390 26.23 8.84 1.24
N LEU A 391 25.77 7.73 0.66
CA LEU A 391 25.87 6.43 1.30
C LEU A 391 27.33 5.98 1.45
N VAL A 392 28.11 5.98 0.38
CA VAL A 392 29.52 5.53 0.40
C VAL A 392 30.41 6.57 1.06
N ALA A 393 30.35 7.83 0.62
CA ALA A 393 31.27 8.87 1.09
C ALA A 393 31.00 9.33 2.55
N THR A 394 29.79 9.20 3.06
CA THR A 394 29.47 9.57 4.44
C THR A 394 29.46 8.33 5.35
N PHE A 395 28.48 7.44 5.19
CA PHE A 395 28.32 6.28 6.03
C PHE A 395 29.46 5.27 5.86
N GLY A 396 29.78 4.91 4.62
CA GLY A 396 30.85 3.97 4.30
C GLY A 396 32.22 4.42 4.80
N ASN A 397 32.55 5.72 4.66
CA ASN A 397 33.80 6.27 5.20
C ASN A 397 33.86 6.22 6.73
N LEU A 398 32.76 6.56 7.41
CA LEU A 398 32.70 6.46 8.89
C LEU A 398 32.98 5.03 9.35
N VAL A 399 32.27 4.05 8.76
CA VAL A 399 32.46 2.63 9.09
C VAL A 399 33.90 2.18 8.82
N ASN A 400 34.44 2.53 7.64
CA ASN A 400 35.82 2.16 7.26
C ASN A 400 36.86 2.76 8.20
N ARG A 401 36.71 4.01 8.63
CA ARG A 401 37.60 4.68 9.59
C ARG A 401 37.58 3.99 10.97
N ILE A 402 36.38 3.74 11.51
CA ILE A 402 36.23 3.07 12.80
C ILE A 402 36.87 1.67 12.74
N GLN A 403 36.59 0.89 11.70
CA GLN A 403 37.17 -0.44 11.54
C GLN A 403 38.70 -0.39 11.39
N SER A 404 39.23 0.58 10.64
CA SER A 404 40.67 0.77 10.48
C SER A 404 41.36 1.17 11.79
N LEU A 405 40.76 2.06 12.58
CA LEU A 405 41.25 2.43 13.91
C LEU A 405 41.33 1.21 14.85
N ILE A 406 40.25 0.42 14.90
CA ILE A 406 40.21 -0.79 15.74
C ILE A 406 41.26 -1.79 15.28
N LYS A 407 41.36 -2.02 13.98
CA LYS A 407 42.35 -2.95 13.42
C LYS A 407 43.78 -2.53 13.69
N ASN A 408 44.10 -1.25 13.49
CA ASN A 408 45.50 -0.78 13.57
C ASN A 408 45.99 -0.54 14.99
N ASN A 409 45.11 -0.25 15.95
CA ASN A 409 45.49 0.14 17.31
C ASN A 409 45.03 -0.82 18.39
N PHE A 410 44.11 -1.76 18.13
CA PHE A 410 43.48 -2.61 19.13
C PHE A 410 43.35 -4.08 18.68
N ASP A 411 44.20 -4.56 17.80
CA ASP A 411 44.24 -5.97 17.34
C ASP A 411 42.86 -6.54 16.91
N ASN A 412 42.04 -5.75 16.28
CA ASN A 412 40.63 -6.06 15.91
C ASN A 412 39.67 -6.30 17.10
N ILE A 413 40.02 -5.86 18.29
CA ILE A 413 39.18 -5.96 19.48
C ILE A 413 38.71 -4.56 19.86
N VAL A 414 37.41 -4.38 20.03
CA VAL A 414 36.85 -3.11 20.53
C VAL A 414 37.32 -2.95 21.97
N PRO A 415 38.08 -1.88 22.35
CA PRO A 415 38.55 -1.69 23.69
C PRO A 415 37.41 -1.48 24.68
N GLU A 416 37.63 -1.93 25.93
CA GLU A 416 36.70 -1.60 27.01
C GLU A 416 36.79 -0.12 27.34
N THR A 417 35.65 0.48 27.65
CA THR A 417 35.52 1.91 27.97
C THR A 417 35.89 2.08 29.45
N GLU A 418 36.98 2.80 29.77
CA GLU A 418 37.36 3.02 31.17
C GLU A 418 36.71 4.28 31.74
N ASN A 419 37.07 5.47 31.25
CA ASN A 419 36.51 6.75 31.72
C ASN A 419 36.14 7.62 30.51
N LEU A 420 34.86 7.94 30.43
CA LEU A 420 34.36 8.88 29.42
C LEU A 420 34.59 10.32 29.93
N ASP A 421 35.13 11.14 29.06
CA ASP A 421 35.26 12.59 29.29
C ASP A 421 34.00 13.37 28.85
N ASP A 422 34.05 14.69 28.99
CA ASP A 422 32.94 15.54 28.64
C ASP A 422 32.64 15.52 27.14
N VAL A 423 33.65 15.29 26.30
CA VAL A 423 33.49 15.21 24.84
C VAL A 423 32.80 13.91 24.46
N ASP A 424 33.20 12.80 25.06
CA ASP A 424 32.59 11.48 24.86
C ASP A 424 31.13 11.48 25.29
N ASN A 425 30.87 12.01 26.52
CA ASN A 425 29.51 12.12 27.06
C ASN A 425 28.61 12.99 26.20
N LYS A 426 29.14 14.10 25.66
CA LYS A 426 28.42 14.95 24.73
C LYS A 426 28.10 14.22 23.44
N MET A 427 29.05 13.50 22.84
CA MET A 427 28.84 12.70 21.62
C MET A 427 27.75 11.64 21.80
N LEU A 428 27.78 10.91 22.92
CA LEU A 428 26.76 9.91 23.25
C LEU A 428 25.38 10.54 23.42
N LEU A 429 25.31 11.73 24.02
CA LEU A 429 24.06 12.49 24.16
C LEU A 429 23.54 12.95 22.79
N ASP A 430 24.40 13.44 21.92
CA ASP A 430 24.04 13.90 20.56
C ASP A 430 23.52 12.72 19.71
N ILE A 431 24.16 11.55 19.80
CA ILE A 431 23.68 10.31 19.16
C ILE A 431 22.28 9.95 19.68
N LYS A 432 22.09 9.97 21.01
CA LYS A 432 20.79 9.67 21.61
C LYS A 432 19.72 10.64 21.16
N ASN A 433 20.00 11.93 21.14
CA ASN A 433 19.06 12.98 20.69
C ASN A 433 18.70 12.79 19.21
N SER A 434 19.66 12.40 18.37
CA SER A 434 19.40 12.10 16.94
C SER A 434 18.49 10.88 16.77
N PHE A 435 18.64 9.84 17.59
CA PHE A 435 17.72 8.70 17.61
C PHE A 435 16.29 9.13 17.99
N GLU A 436 16.16 9.95 19.02
CA GLU A 436 14.85 10.46 19.46
C GLU A 436 14.22 11.33 18.37
N SER A 437 14.98 12.26 17.77
CA SER A 437 14.52 13.11 16.67
C SER A 437 14.11 12.30 15.43
N ALA A 438 14.94 11.34 15.03
CA ALA A 438 14.61 10.45 13.91
C ALA A 438 13.35 9.62 14.19
N GLY A 439 13.17 9.15 15.43
CA GLY A 439 11.95 8.46 15.88
C GLY A 439 10.71 9.35 15.78
N ASP A 440 10.80 10.61 16.22
CA ASP A 440 9.70 11.58 16.12
C ASP A 440 9.27 11.84 14.67
N PHE A 441 10.22 11.88 13.73
CA PHE A 441 9.90 11.98 12.31
C PHE A 441 9.17 10.74 11.80
N LEU A 442 9.56 9.54 12.23
CA LEU A 442 8.88 8.30 11.86
C LEU A 442 7.45 8.22 12.43
N GLU A 443 7.26 8.62 13.70
CA GLU A 443 5.93 8.73 14.29
C GLU A 443 5.01 9.70 13.52
N LYS A 444 5.58 10.71 12.86
CA LYS A 444 4.89 11.65 11.97
C LYS A 444 4.86 11.19 10.51
N ARG A 445 5.38 10.00 10.19
CA ARG A 445 5.49 9.42 8.83
C ARG A 445 6.24 10.37 7.86
N GLN A 446 7.33 11.00 8.36
CA GLN A 446 8.23 11.89 7.64
C GLN A 446 9.56 11.18 7.36
N PHE A 447 9.56 10.26 6.41
CA PHE A 447 10.68 9.33 6.15
C PHE A 447 11.91 10.04 5.58
N ARG A 448 11.72 11.05 4.71
CA ARG A 448 12.82 11.86 4.17
C ARG A 448 13.52 12.67 5.26
N ASN A 449 12.74 13.32 6.13
CA ASN A 449 13.30 14.09 7.25
C ASN A 449 14.05 13.18 8.21
N ARG A 450 13.52 11.99 8.50
CA ARG A 450 14.21 10.98 9.32
C ARG A 450 15.56 10.59 8.71
N LEU A 451 15.63 10.29 7.40
CA LEU A 451 16.88 9.92 6.75
C LEU A 451 17.88 11.07 6.79
N LYS A 452 17.44 12.29 6.53
CA LYS A 452 18.28 13.49 6.63
C LYS A 452 18.86 13.68 8.03
N GLU A 453 18.06 13.49 9.07
CA GLU A 453 18.51 13.58 10.46
C GLU A 453 19.61 12.56 10.78
N ILE A 454 19.42 11.32 10.36
CA ILE A 454 20.42 10.26 10.54
C ILE A 454 21.71 10.61 9.81
N MET A 455 21.65 11.05 8.56
CA MET A 455 22.85 11.37 7.77
C MET A 455 23.61 12.58 8.35
N LEU A 456 22.90 13.59 8.86
CA LEU A 456 23.53 14.72 9.56
C LEU A 456 24.23 14.27 10.85
N SER A 457 23.62 13.37 11.62
CA SER A 457 24.26 12.79 12.81
C SER A 457 25.57 12.07 12.45
N LEU A 458 25.57 11.26 11.39
CA LEU A 458 26.78 10.57 10.93
C LEU A 458 27.92 11.53 10.53
N ILE A 459 27.57 12.67 9.90
CA ILE A 459 28.55 13.72 9.57
C ILE A 459 29.16 14.30 10.84
N HIS A 460 28.34 14.67 11.83
CA HIS A 460 28.80 15.22 13.11
C HIS A 460 29.67 14.24 13.88
N ILE A 461 29.36 12.94 13.88
CA ILE A 461 30.19 11.90 14.51
C ILE A 461 31.53 11.76 13.78
N SER A 462 31.60 11.97 12.46
CA SER A 462 32.83 11.82 11.68
C SER A 462 33.76 13.03 11.72
N GLU A 463 33.28 14.22 12.08
CA GLU A 463 34.09 15.46 12.09
C GLU A 463 35.20 15.48 13.16
N PRO A 464 34.98 15.07 14.43
CA PRO A 464 36.05 14.99 15.43
C PRO A 464 37.17 14.02 15.04
N THR A 465 36.81 12.93 14.34
CA THR A 465 37.79 11.94 13.87
C THR A 465 38.71 12.51 12.78
N ARG A 466 38.22 13.44 11.96
CA ARG A 466 39.06 14.17 10.98
C ARG A 466 40.07 15.08 11.64
N GLN A 467 39.71 15.75 12.74
CA GLN A 467 40.64 16.64 13.47
C GLN A 467 41.72 15.85 14.19
N ALA A 468 41.40 14.67 14.73
CA ALA A 468 42.38 13.80 15.38
C ALA A 468 43.40 13.15 14.44
N GLU A 469 43.06 12.99 13.14
CA GLU A 469 44.02 12.48 12.11
C GLU A 469 44.99 13.56 11.59
N ILE A 470 44.71 14.84 11.85
CA ILE A 470 45.51 15.98 11.38
C ILE A 470 46.42 16.54 12.49
N SER A 471 46.22 16.14 13.72
CA SER A 471 47.03 16.51 14.90
C SER A 471 47.96 15.40 15.30
#